data_556867a1e9173225608bfdcef8a3e62a
#
_entry.id   556867a1e9173225608bfdcef8a3e62a
#
_cell.length_a   1.000
_cell.length_b   1.000
_cell.length_c   1.000
_cell.angle_alpha   90.00
_cell.angle_beta   90.00
_cell.angle_gamma   90.00
#
_symmetry.space_group_name_H-M   'P 1'
#
loop_
_entity.id
_entity.type
_entity.pdbx_description
1 polymer ?
#
loop_
_entity_poly.entity_id
_entity_poly.type
_entity_poly.pdbx_seq_one_letter_code
_entity_poly.pdbx_strand_id
1 'polypeptide(L)'
;AEASPDGDPNEIDTSGLPSELFDTPRGILGVDFDPQACSYPSAVNQVFDAMMRQFVRLNERSFELGLDLLVFPQGTRSIRLPKGRIGMMEVALRYQKTIVPVGCNGCDLVYTGSLPIGKKGKVIYRIGEPITYDDLAEFHIDEPFEPFTAKAEYAHRDKFQGSVDLVMDRINALLDPEYQFSDDLQSTGVRGTSRFI
;
A
#
# COMPACT_ATOMS: atom_id res chain seq x y z
N ALA A 1 -9.93 -12.53 -0.01
CA ALA A 1 -11.07 -12.56 -0.92
C ALA A 1 -10.94 -11.34 -1.82
N GLU A 2 -10.86 -11.55 -3.14
CA GLU A 2 -10.86 -10.47 -4.12
C GLU A 2 -12.29 -9.93 -4.15
N ALA A 3 -12.47 -8.68 -3.71
CA ALA A 3 -13.77 -8.03 -3.79
C ALA A 3 -14.12 -7.81 -5.27
N SER A 4 -15.28 -8.28 -5.69
CA SER A 4 -15.86 -7.88 -6.97
C SER A 4 -16.13 -6.38 -6.96
N PRO A 5 -15.93 -5.64 -8.08
CA PRO A 5 -16.25 -4.20 -8.14
C PRO A 5 -17.72 -3.88 -7.80
N ASP A 6 -18.60 -4.85 -7.97
CA ASP A 6 -20.05 -4.76 -7.71
C ASP A 6 -20.48 -5.63 -6.51
N GLY A 7 -19.53 -6.09 -5.68
CA GLY A 7 -19.82 -6.93 -4.50
C GLY A 7 -20.72 -6.21 -3.50
N ASP A 8 -21.71 -6.92 -2.99
CA ASP A 8 -22.55 -6.41 -1.88
C ASP A 8 -21.68 -6.28 -0.62
N PRO A 9 -21.53 -5.06 -0.04
CA PRO A 9 -20.78 -4.87 1.19
C PRO A 9 -21.32 -5.71 2.38
N ASN A 10 -22.56 -6.23 2.29
CA ASN A 10 -23.14 -7.09 3.31
C ASN A 10 -22.69 -8.56 3.23
N GLU A 11 -21.98 -8.97 2.15
CA GLU A 11 -21.41 -10.33 2.03
C GLU A 11 -20.10 -10.52 2.81
N ILE A 12 -19.60 -9.48 3.47
CA ILE A 12 -18.39 -9.57 4.29
C ILE A 12 -18.68 -10.41 5.55
N ASP A 13 -17.85 -11.44 5.79
CA ASP A 13 -17.94 -12.22 7.04
C ASP A 13 -17.55 -11.35 8.25
N THR A 14 -18.53 -11.08 9.07
CA THR A 14 -18.40 -10.27 10.29
C THR A 14 -18.48 -11.10 11.57
N SER A 15 -18.53 -12.43 11.48
CA SER A 15 -18.74 -13.33 12.61
C SER A 15 -17.68 -13.25 13.72
N GLY A 16 -16.48 -12.76 13.38
CA GLY A 16 -15.37 -12.57 14.33
C GLY A 16 -15.33 -11.18 14.99
N LEU A 17 -16.29 -10.29 14.71
CA LEU A 17 -16.30 -8.94 15.26
C LEU A 17 -17.24 -8.83 16.49
N PRO A 18 -16.88 -7.95 17.48
CA PRO A 18 -17.74 -7.68 18.63
C PRO A 18 -19.11 -7.15 18.21
N SER A 19 -20.20 -7.66 18.84
CA SER A 19 -21.57 -7.26 18.51
C SER A 19 -21.84 -5.76 18.69
N GLU A 20 -21.20 -5.11 19.66
CA GLU A 20 -21.32 -3.69 19.93
C GLU A 20 -20.93 -2.82 18.71
N LEU A 21 -20.11 -3.35 17.80
CA LEU A 21 -19.77 -2.65 16.57
C LEU A 21 -20.96 -2.48 15.62
N PHE A 22 -21.97 -3.34 15.72
CA PHE A 22 -23.13 -3.33 14.84
C PHE A 22 -24.31 -2.54 15.39
N ASP A 23 -24.36 -2.31 16.71
CA ASP A 23 -25.52 -1.82 17.42
C ASP A 23 -25.38 -0.37 17.93
N THR A 24 -24.17 0.20 17.88
CA THR A 24 -23.91 1.51 18.47
C THR A 24 -23.66 2.57 17.39
N PRO A 25 -24.50 3.61 17.30
CA PRO A 25 -24.27 4.77 16.43
C PRO A 25 -22.94 5.47 16.76
N ARG A 26 -22.19 5.87 15.71
CA ARG A 26 -20.93 6.58 15.88
C ARG A 26 -20.48 7.30 14.60
N GLY A 27 -19.71 8.38 14.76
CA GLY A 27 -19.03 9.06 13.67
C GLY A 27 -17.61 8.54 13.48
N ILE A 28 -17.24 8.21 12.25
CA ILE A 28 -15.89 7.77 11.88
C ILE A 28 -15.43 8.58 10.67
N LEU A 29 -14.41 9.40 10.81
CA LEU A 29 -13.83 10.19 9.72
C LEU A 29 -14.85 11.00 8.90
N GLY A 30 -15.87 11.55 9.57
CA GLY A 30 -16.94 12.33 8.92
C GLY A 30 -18.02 11.50 8.24
N VAL A 31 -18.02 10.19 8.43
CA VAL A 31 -19.10 9.27 8.06
C VAL A 31 -19.83 8.86 9.32
N ASP A 32 -21.12 9.14 9.40
CA ASP A 32 -21.97 8.75 10.53
C ASP A 32 -22.51 7.35 10.30
N PHE A 33 -22.24 6.45 11.22
CA PHE A 33 -22.83 5.12 11.26
C PHE A 33 -24.04 5.11 12.18
N ASP A 34 -25.19 4.79 11.62
CA ASP A 34 -26.44 4.49 12.33
C ASP A 34 -26.89 3.08 11.94
N PRO A 35 -26.93 2.12 12.87
CA PRO A 35 -27.35 0.74 12.60
C PRO A 35 -28.78 0.64 12.01
N GLN A 36 -29.63 1.65 12.24
CA GLN A 36 -30.97 1.68 11.68
C GLN A 36 -31.02 2.20 10.23
N ALA A 37 -29.97 2.92 9.80
CA ALA A 37 -29.88 3.51 8.47
C ALA A 37 -29.05 2.67 7.49
N CYS A 38 -27.98 2.01 7.97
CA CYS A 38 -27.13 1.19 7.12
C CYS A 38 -26.45 0.05 7.89
N SER A 39 -26.02 -0.99 7.18
CA SER A 39 -25.24 -2.07 7.78
C SER A 39 -23.81 -1.61 8.12
N TYR A 40 -23.19 -2.24 9.11
CA TYR A 40 -21.81 -1.95 9.49
C TYR A 40 -20.80 -2.12 8.33
N PRO A 41 -20.85 -3.22 7.53
CA PRO A 41 -19.98 -3.33 6.36
C PRO A 41 -20.14 -2.19 5.35
N SER A 42 -21.37 -1.74 5.11
CA SER A 42 -21.63 -0.59 4.24
C SER A 42 -21.01 0.70 4.78
N ALA A 43 -21.13 0.95 6.09
CA ALA A 43 -20.49 2.11 6.72
C ALA A 43 -18.96 2.05 6.63
N VAL A 44 -18.35 0.87 6.85
CA VAL A 44 -16.91 0.67 6.70
C VAL A 44 -16.44 0.98 5.27
N ASN A 45 -17.18 0.52 4.25
CA ASN A 45 -16.86 0.83 2.85
C ASN A 45 -16.96 2.33 2.57
N GLN A 46 -17.99 3.02 3.09
CA GLN A 46 -18.12 4.47 2.94
C GLN A 46 -16.92 5.23 3.59
N VAL A 47 -16.48 4.78 4.78
CA VAL A 47 -15.29 5.35 5.44
C VAL A 47 -14.04 5.08 4.60
N PHE A 48 -13.89 3.87 4.08
CA PHE A 48 -12.77 3.51 3.21
C PHE A 48 -12.74 4.40 1.96
N ASP A 49 -13.86 4.55 1.27
CA ASP A 49 -13.96 5.41 0.08
C ASP A 49 -13.66 6.87 0.40
N ALA A 50 -14.17 7.39 1.52
CA ALA A 50 -13.87 8.76 1.95
C ALA A 50 -12.37 8.94 2.24
N MET A 51 -11.75 7.95 2.86
CA MET A 51 -10.32 7.92 3.17
C MET A 51 -9.47 7.88 1.90
N MET A 52 -9.84 7.04 0.93
CA MET A 52 -9.13 6.92 -0.35
C MET A 52 -9.26 8.19 -1.18
N ARG A 53 -10.46 8.79 -1.27
CA ARG A 53 -10.63 10.09 -1.92
C ARG A 53 -9.75 11.18 -1.29
N GLN A 54 -9.68 11.23 0.03
CA GLN A 54 -8.80 12.17 0.72
C GLN A 54 -7.32 11.88 0.46
N PHE A 55 -6.94 10.61 0.40
CA PHE A 55 -5.57 10.19 0.09
C PHE A 55 -5.16 10.61 -1.34
N VAL A 56 -6.05 10.44 -2.33
CA VAL A 56 -5.83 10.92 -3.70
C VAL A 56 -5.60 12.44 -3.70
N ARG A 57 -6.47 13.22 -3.04
CA ARG A 57 -6.32 14.69 -2.97
C ARG A 57 -5.00 15.12 -2.32
N LEU A 58 -4.54 14.42 -1.28
CA LEU A 58 -3.26 14.70 -0.63
C LEU A 58 -2.08 14.43 -1.57
N ASN A 59 -2.14 13.36 -2.36
CA ASN A 59 -1.12 13.08 -3.38
C ASN A 59 -1.10 14.18 -4.45
N GLU A 60 -2.26 14.54 -4.99
CA GLU A 60 -2.38 15.63 -5.97
C GLU A 60 -1.79 16.94 -5.42
N ARG A 61 -2.18 17.30 -4.20
CA ARG A 61 -1.66 18.50 -3.54
C ARG A 61 -0.15 18.47 -3.34
N SER A 62 0.40 17.30 -3.01
CA SER A 62 1.84 17.13 -2.88
C SER A 62 2.55 17.37 -4.21
N PHE A 63 2.01 16.84 -5.29
CA PHE A 63 2.57 17.06 -6.64
C PHE A 63 2.47 18.52 -7.10
N GLU A 64 1.36 19.20 -6.83
CA GLU A 64 1.20 20.64 -7.11
C GLU A 64 2.25 21.49 -6.38
N LEU A 65 2.62 21.08 -5.16
CA LEU A 65 3.65 21.74 -4.35
C LEU A 65 5.07 21.35 -4.75
N GLY A 66 5.25 20.46 -5.73
CA GLY A 66 6.56 19.97 -6.15
C GLY A 66 7.24 19.07 -5.11
N LEU A 67 6.47 18.40 -4.26
CA LEU A 67 6.99 17.49 -3.24
C LEU A 67 7.19 16.08 -3.80
N ASP A 68 8.23 15.42 -3.33
CA ASP A 68 8.44 13.99 -3.54
C ASP A 68 7.67 13.17 -2.50
N LEU A 69 7.20 11.98 -2.90
CA LEU A 69 6.51 11.04 -2.02
C LEU A 69 7.43 9.87 -1.68
N LEU A 70 7.64 9.62 -0.40
CA LEU A 70 8.31 8.42 0.07
C LEU A 70 7.28 7.29 0.24
N VAL A 71 7.47 6.20 -0.48
CA VAL A 71 6.57 5.04 -0.45
C VAL A 71 7.35 3.77 -0.11
N PHE A 72 6.74 2.92 0.73
CA PHE A 72 7.26 1.59 1.05
C PHE A 72 6.39 0.54 0.33
N PRO A 73 6.78 0.08 -0.87
CA PRO A 73 5.91 -0.74 -1.72
C PRO A 73 5.59 -2.12 -1.13
N GLN A 74 6.39 -2.61 -0.20
CA GLN A 74 6.10 -3.86 0.52
C GLN A 74 4.94 -3.75 1.52
N GLY A 75 4.51 -2.53 1.86
CA GLY A 75 3.35 -2.25 2.72
C GLY A 75 3.53 -2.66 4.19
N THR A 76 4.65 -3.26 4.56
CA THR A 76 4.90 -3.78 5.90
C THR A 76 6.39 -3.93 6.15
N ARG A 77 6.81 -3.86 7.41
CA ARG A 77 8.21 -4.13 7.76
C ARG A 77 8.50 -5.61 7.56
N SER A 78 9.59 -5.90 6.85
CA SER A 78 10.10 -7.24 6.64
C SER A 78 11.62 -7.18 6.55
N ILE A 79 12.33 -8.22 6.99
CA ILE A 79 13.76 -8.33 6.82
C ILE A 79 14.05 -8.64 5.34
N ARG A 80 13.43 -9.68 4.80
CA ARG A 80 13.52 -9.99 3.37
C ARG A 80 12.43 -9.31 2.58
N LEU A 81 12.70 -9.01 1.33
CA LEU A 81 11.78 -8.33 0.43
C LEU A 81 10.60 -9.25 0.08
N PRO A 82 9.35 -8.87 0.38
CA PRO A 82 8.16 -9.58 -0.05
C PRO A 82 7.65 -9.05 -1.40
N LYS A 83 6.56 -9.61 -1.90
CA LYS A 83 5.83 -9.10 -3.07
C LYS A 83 5.37 -7.65 -2.85
N GLY A 84 5.49 -6.82 -3.88
CA GLY A 84 5.05 -5.43 -3.87
C GLY A 84 3.52 -5.28 -3.87
N ARG A 85 3.04 -4.18 -3.28
CA ARG A 85 1.62 -3.77 -3.26
C ARG A 85 1.34 -2.78 -4.38
N ILE A 86 0.26 -2.96 -5.09
CA ILE A 86 -0.08 -2.22 -6.31
C ILE A 86 -0.36 -0.73 -6.10
N GLY A 87 -0.82 -0.31 -4.91
CA GLY A 87 -1.32 1.04 -4.67
C GLY A 87 -0.35 2.17 -5.03
N MET A 88 0.97 1.94 -4.93
CA MET A 88 1.96 2.91 -5.40
C MET A 88 1.86 3.13 -6.92
N MET A 89 1.64 2.05 -7.67
CA MET A 89 1.60 2.12 -9.13
C MET A 89 0.30 2.73 -9.66
N GLU A 90 -0.79 2.60 -8.93
CA GLU A 90 -2.02 3.32 -9.26
C GLU A 90 -1.79 4.83 -9.29
N VAL A 91 -1.06 5.36 -8.32
CA VAL A 91 -0.68 6.78 -8.29
C VAL A 91 0.35 7.10 -9.35
N ALA A 92 1.43 6.31 -9.45
CA ALA A 92 2.53 6.60 -10.38
C ALA A 92 2.08 6.60 -11.83
N LEU A 93 1.28 5.61 -12.25
CA LEU A 93 0.76 5.52 -13.62
C LEU A 93 -0.29 6.61 -13.89
N ARG A 94 -1.20 6.89 -12.93
CA ARG A 94 -2.24 7.91 -13.08
C ARG A 94 -1.67 9.31 -13.28
N TYR A 95 -0.59 9.65 -12.55
CA TYR A 95 0.01 10.98 -12.56
C TYR A 95 1.35 11.02 -13.30
N GLN A 96 1.71 9.96 -14.03
CA GLN A 96 2.92 9.85 -14.86
C GLN A 96 4.19 10.24 -14.09
N LYS A 97 4.36 9.68 -12.89
CA LYS A 97 5.46 10.03 -12.00
C LYS A 97 6.67 9.12 -12.19
N THR A 98 7.84 9.73 -12.16
CA THR A 98 9.12 9.02 -12.09
C THR A 98 9.29 8.38 -10.71
N ILE A 99 9.80 7.15 -10.67
CA ILE A 99 10.06 6.38 -9.46
C ILE A 99 11.56 6.23 -9.29
N VAL A 100 12.07 6.54 -8.10
CA VAL A 100 13.49 6.30 -7.76
C VAL A 100 13.53 5.12 -6.78
N PRO A 101 14.00 3.93 -7.23
CA PRO A 101 14.12 2.78 -6.35
C PRO A 101 15.26 2.97 -5.35
N VAL A 102 14.99 2.64 -4.08
CA VAL A 102 15.98 2.75 -3.00
C VAL A 102 16.02 1.46 -2.20
N GLY A 103 17.18 0.83 -2.13
CA GLY A 103 17.45 -0.33 -1.28
C GLY A 103 17.97 0.12 0.09
N CYS A 104 17.41 -0.41 1.17
CA CYS A 104 17.85 -0.15 2.54
C CYS A 104 18.38 -1.42 3.19
N ASN A 105 19.67 -1.43 3.55
CA ASN A 105 20.39 -2.58 4.12
C ASN A 105 20.82 -2.28 5.56
N GLY A 106 20.69 -3.25 6.48
CA GLY A 106 21.13 -3.16 7.86
C GLY A 106 20.20 -2.39 8.81
N CYS A 107 19.00 -2.01 8.35
CA CYS A 107 18.04 -1.25 9.16
C CYS A 107 17.51 -2.08 10.35
N ASP A 108 17.31 -3.38 10.19
CA ASP A 108 16.87 -4.33 11.20
C ASP A 108 17.91 -4.51 12.32
N LEU A 109 19.20 -4.39 12.00
CA LEU A 109 20.31 -4.47 12.97
C LEU A 109 20.37 -3.24 13.87
N VAL A 110 19.92 -2.09 13.35
CA VAL A 110 19.87 -0.82 14.09
C VAL A 110 18.54 -0.69 14.84
N TYR A 111 17.43 -1.01 14.21
CA TYR A 111 16.09 -0.92 14.79
C TYR A 111 15.52 -2.31 15.07
N THR A 112 15.96 -2.91 16.18
CA THR A 112 15.69 -4.31 16.52
C THR A 112 14.32 -4.56 17.18
N GLY A 113 13.54 -3.52 17.45
CA GLY A 113 12.26 -3.63 18.16
C GLY A 113 11.17 -2.72 17.59
N SER A 114 10.07 -2.60 18.31
CA SER A 114 8.94 -1.75 17.98
C SER A 114 9.17 -0.26 18.27
N LEU A 115 10.09 0.05 19.17
CA LEU A 115 10.41 1.42 19.52
C LEU A 115 11.35 2.06 18.47
N PRO A 116 11.21 3.38 18.21
CA PRO A 116 12.05 4.10 17.26
C PRO A 116 13.45 4.45 17.84
N ILE A 117 13.96 3.61 18.73
CA ILE A 117 15.27 3.77 19.35
C ILE A 117 16.26 2.83 18.69
N GLY A 118 17.21 3.40 17.96
CA GLY A 118 18.24 2.63 17.26
C GLY A 118 19.40 2.23 18.17
N LYS A 119 20.00 1.07 17.92
CA LYS A 119 21.30 0.66 18.46
C LYS A 119 22.40 1.18 17.56
N LYS A 120 23.64 1.22 18.08
CA LYS A 120 24.82 1.53 17.24
C LYS A 120 24.93 0.48 16.13
N GLY A 121 24.94 0.95 14.89
CA GLY A 121 25.04 0.09 13.70
C GLY A 121 25.23 0.92 12.44
N LYS A 122 25.18 0.26 11.29
CA LYS A 122 25.35 0.88 9.97
C LYS A 122 24.10 0.57 9.14
N VAL A 123 23.48 1.61 8.58
CA VAL A 123 22.42 1.51 7.58
C VAL A 123 22.99 2.01 6.26
N ILE A 124 22.80 1.26 5.19
CA ILE A 124 23.28 1.60 3.85
C ILE A 124 22.07 1.76 2.94
N TYR A 125 21.89 2.96 2.40
CA TYR A 125 20.96 3.22 1.32
C TYR A 125 21.69 3.16 -0.02
N ARG A 126 21.16 2.36 -0.96
CA ARG A 126 21.58 2.36 -2.36
C ARG A 126 20.47 2.92 -3.20
N ILE A 127 20.76 3.95 -3.97
CA ILE A 127 19.81 4.62 -4.85
C ILE A 127 20.05 4.07 -6.25
N GLY A 128 18.99 3.57 -6.87
CA GLY A 128 19.03 3.04 -8.25
C GLY A 128 18.70 4.12 -9.27
N GLU A 129 18.80 3.72 -10.54
CA GLU A 129 18.42 4.59 -11.66
C GLU A 129 16.93 4.90 -11.61
N PRO A 130 16.53 6.15 -11.90
CA PRO A 130 15.13 6.51 -11.98
C PRO A 130 14.40 5.68 -13.05
N ILE A 131 13.18 5.27 -12.73
CA ILE A 131 12.25 4.62 -13.65
C ILE A 131 11.26 5.69 -14.09
N THR A 132 11.35 6.13 -15.32
CA THR A 132 10.47 7.15 -15.88
C THR A 132 9.12 6.54 -16.28
N TYR A 133 8.14 7.39 -16.58
CA TYR A 133 6.86 6.90 -17.10
C TYR A 133 7.07 6.13 -18.42
N ASP A 134 7.96 6.59 -19.30
CA ASP A 134 8.26 5.94 -20.58
C ASP A 134 8.90 4.56 -20.40
N ASP A 135 9.68 4.35 -19.33
CA ASP A 135 10.22 3.03 -19.00
C ASP A 135 9.14 2.02 -18.58
N LEU A 136 7.95 2.51 -18.27
CA LEU A 136 6.76 1.73 -17.91
C LEU A 136 5.76 1.58 -19.08
N ALA A 137 6.17 1.81 -20.33
CA ALA A 137 5.29 1.85 -21.50
C ALA A 137 4.40 0.60 -21.65
N GLU A 138 4.89 -0.58 -21.28
CA GLU A 138 4.12 -1.83 -21.31
C GLU A 138 2.89 -1.80 -20.38
N PHE A 139 2.97 -1.00 -19.33
CA PHE A 139 1.93 -0.90 -18.29
C PHE A 139 1.05 0.35 -18.43
N HIS A 140 1.22 1.15 -19.47
CA HIS A 140 0.40 2.34 -19.66
C HIS A 140 -1.08 2.00 -19.77
N ILE A 141 -1.91 2.87 -19.17
CA ILE A 141 -3.37 2.78 -19.20
C ILE A 141 -3.87 4.02 -19.92
N ASP A 142 -4.43 3.82 -21.12
CA ASP A 142 -4.85 4.94 -21.99
C ASP A 142 -6.17 5.57 -21.53
N GLU A 143 -7.03 4.78 -20.89
CA GLU A 143 -8.29 5.24 -20.35
C GLU A 143 -8.14 5.90 -18.98
N PRO A 144 -8.88 6.97 -18.69
CA PRO A 144 -8.88 7.58 -17.36
C PRO A 144 -9.39 6.61 -16.30
N PHE A 145 -8.66 6.48 -15.21
CA PHE A 145 -9.07 5.70 -14.04
C PHE A 145 -8.89 6.52 -12.75
N GLU A 146 -9.65 6.16 -11.72
CA GLU A 146 -9.54 6.75 -10.39
C GLU A 146 -8.74 5.78 -9.49
N PRO A 147 -7.59 6.20 -8.95
CA PRO A 147 -6.78 5.34 -8.08
C PRO A 147 -7.53 4.88 -6.83
N PHE A 148 -7.18 3.71 -6.33
CA PHE A 148 -7.74 3.10 -5.11
C PHE A 148 -9.23 2.79 -5.18
N THR A 149 -9.76 2.61 -6.38
CA THR A 149 -11.12 2.13 -6.58
C THR A 149 -11.11 0.65 -6.98
N ALA A 150 -12.07 -0.11 -6.46
CA ALA A 150 -12.24 -1.53 -6.84
C ALA A 150 -12.39 -1.70 -8.36
N LYS A 151 -13.04 -0.74 -9.02
CA LYS A 151 -13.19 -0.72 -10.48
C LYS A 151 -11.84 -0.63 -11.20
N ALA A 152 -10.98 0.30 -10.81
CA ALA A 152 -9.65 0.47 -11.42
C ALA A 152 -8.76 -0.74 -11.14
N GLU A 153 -8.76 -1.22 -9.91
CA GLU A 153 -8.00 -2.39 -9.51
C GLU A 153 -8.42 -3.64 -10.30
N TYR A 154 -9.72 -3.87 -10.43
CA TYR A 154 -10.22 -5.01 -11.20
C TYR A 154 -9.87 -4.91 -12.70
N ALA A 155 -10.06 -3.73 -13.30
CA ALA A 155 -9.82 -3.53 -14.73
C ALA A 155 -8.34 -3.59 -15.13
N HIS A 156 -7.41 -3.17 -14.26
CA HIS A 156 -6.01 -2.95 -14.61
C HIS A 156 -5.02 -3.68 -13.69
N ARG A 157 -5.48 -4.67 -12.93
CA ARG A 157 -4.68 -5.38 -11.92
C ARG A 157 -3.35 -5.90 -12.45
N ASP A 158 -3.37 -6.50 -13.65
CA ASP A 158 -2.16 -7.06 -14.25
C ASP A 158 -1.14 -5.97 -14.58
N LYS A 159 -1.58 -4.81 -15.07
CA LYS A 159 -0.71 -3.67 -15.35
C LYS A 159 -0.13 -3.08 -14.06
N PHE A 160 -0.94 -2.91 -13.04
CA PHE A 160 -0.47 -2.45 -11.73
C PHE A 160 0.50 -3.44 -11.10
N GLN A 161 0.19 -4.75 -11.15
CA GLN A 161 1.06 -5.77 -10.57
C GLN A 161 2.37 -5.88 -11.35
N GLY A 162 2.34 -5.97 -12.67
CA GLY A 162 3.55 -6.06 -13.49
C GLY A 162 4.47 -4.85 -13.31
N SER A 163 3.89 -3.65 -13.23
CA SER A 163 4.69 -2.44 -12.99
C SER A 163 5.29 -2.38 -11.58
N VAL A 164 4.57 -2.81 -10.54
CA VAL A 164 5.17 -2.88 -9.19
C VAL A 164 6.22 -3.98 -9.10
N ASP A 165 6.04 -5.11 -9.76
CA ASP A 165 7.03 -6.19 -9.78
C ASP A 165 8.34 -5.72 -10.43
N LEU A 166 8.28 -4.94 -11.53
CA LEU A 166 9.47 -4.29 -12.11
C LEU A 166 10.18 -3.37 -11.11
N VAL A 167 9.44 -2.53 -10.39
CA VAL A 167 10.03 -1.66 -9.35
C VAL A 167 10.67 -2.48 -8.23
N MET A 168 10.00 -3.55 -7.78
CA MET A 168 10.51 -4.44 -6.74
C MET A 168 11.79 -5.16 -7.18
N ASP A 169 11.89 -5.58 -8.44
CA ASP A 169 13.13 -6.16 -9.00
C ASP A 169 14.28 -5.14 -8.98
N ARG A 170 14.02 -3.88 -9.31
CA ARG A 170 15.03 -2.82 -9.20
C ARG A 170 15.47 -2.60 -7.76
N ILE A 171 14.54 -2.61 -6.79
CA ILE A 171 14.87 -2.52 -5.38
C ILE A 171 15.67 -3.76 -4.94
N ASN A 172 15.26 -4.95 -5.35
CA ASN A 172 15.94 -6.20 -5.02
C ASN A 172 17.40 -6.22 -5.44
N ALA A 173 17.72 -5.68 -6.62
CA ALA A 173 19.08 -5.56 -7.12
C ALA A 173 19.97 -4.60 -6.29
N LEU A 174 19.39 -3.73 -5.46
CA LEU A 174 20.09 -2.80 -4.57
C LEU A 174 20.31 -3.37 -3.17
N LEU A 175 19.75 -4.54 -2.88
CA LEU A 175 19.81 -5.16 -1.56
C LEU A 175 20.96 -6.16 -1.45
N ASP A 176 21.55 -6.27 -0.27
CA ASP A 176 22.45 -7.36 0.07
C ASP A 176 21.70 -8.70 0.09
N PRO A 177 22.35 -9.85 -0.17
CA PRO A 177 21.66 -11.14 -0.37
C PRO A 177 20.69 -11.52 0.76
N GLU A 178 21.00 -11.17 2.00
CA GLU A 178 20.17 -11.45 3.17
C GLU A 178 18.84 -10.66 3.20
N TYR A 179 18.75 -9.56 2.43
CA TYR A 179 17.57 -8.69 2.36
C TYR A 179 16.78 -8.86 1.06
N GLN A 180 17.31 -9.59 0.10
CA GLN A 180 16.65 -9.86 -1.18
C GLN A 180 15.33 -10.64 -1.00
N PHE A 181 14.61 -10.87 -2.07
CA PHE A 181 13.32 -11.55 -2.05
C PHE A 181 13.31 -12.78 -1.14
N SER A 182 12.26 -12.91 -0.35
CA SER A 182 11.97 -14.17 0.35
C SER A 182 11.55 -15.24 -0.66
N ASP A 183 11.83 -16.50 -0.35
CA ASP A 183 11.64 -17.63 -1.28
C ASP A 183 10.16 -17.81 -1.68
N ASP A 184 9.24 -17.46 -0.79
CA ASP A 184 7.78 -17.52 -0.98
C ASP A 184 7.15 -16.16 -1.28
N LEU A 185 7.95 -15.10 -1.42
CA LEU A 185 7.51 -13.71 -1.60
C LEU A 185 6.61 -13.17 -0.47
N GLN A 186 6.59 -13.86 0.67
CA GLN A 186 5.83 -13.42 1.84
C GLN A 186 6.69 -12.57 2.77
N SER A 187 6.03 -11.70 3.52
CA SER A 187 6.73 -10.91 4.52
C SER A 187 7.15 -11.80 5.69
N THR A 188 8.45 -11.83 5.99
CA THR A 188 9.01 -12.54 7.14
C THR A 188 8.73 -11.83 8.48
N GLY A 189 8.15 -10.63 8.44
CA GLY A 189 7.93 -9.83 9.62
C GLY A 189 9.23 -9.31 10.26
N VAL A 190 9.10 -8.72 11.43
CA VAL A 190 10.22 -8.33 12.29
C VAL A 190 9.99 -8.92 13.67
N ARG A 191 11.00 -9.59 14.25
CA ARG A 191 10.89 -10.18 15.59
C ARG A 191 10.42 -9.12 16.60
N GLY A 192 9.43 -9.48 17.43
CA GLY A 192 8.91 -8.63 18.50
C GLY A 192 7.92 -7.56 18.07
N THR A 193 7.49 -7.51 16.81
CA THR A 193 6.39 -6.65 16.37
C THR A 193 5.14 -7.48 16.13
N SER A 194 4.12 -7.30 16.98
CA SER A 194 2.75 -7.67 16.62
C SER A 194 2.20 -6.65 15.63
N ARG A 195 1.59 -7.08 14.53
CA ARG A 195 1.01 -6.19 13.53
C ARG A 195 -0.37 -5.68 13.88
N PHE A 196 -1.02 -6.36 14.79
CA PHE A 196 -2.37 -6.02 15.25
C PHE A 196 -2.32 -5.86 16.76
N ILE A 197 -2.69 -4.70 17.20
CA ILE A 197 -2.96 -4.38 18.61
C ILE A 197 -4.42 -4.72 18.86
#